data_1ed4b416aaea8ad5ce9bd3ee1406ccf2
#
_entry.id   1ed4b416aaea8ad5ce9bd3ee1406ccf2
#
_cell.length_a   1.000
_cell.length_b   1.000
_cell.length_c   1.000
_cell.angle_alpha   90.00
_cell.angle_beta   90.00
_cell.angle_gamma   90.00
#
_symmetry.space_group_name_H-M   'P 1'
#
loop_
_entity.id
_entity.type
_entity.pdbx_description
1 polymer ?
#
loop_
_entity_poly.entity_id
_entity_poly.type
_entity_poly.pdbx_seq_one_letter_code
_entity_poly.pdbx_strand_id
1 'polypeptide(L)'
;GNSWKNGGVGSIEFDSKGNIIGYKKIASKTKMNCGGGRTPWGSWVTCEETNGGECHQVDPSGNKSQRRTALGSYGHYESFAFDVRADDKIPRFFVTRDSERGSLTRFTPNKKGMECFRKQKNLERWCTLEHGTRDY
;
A
#
# COMPACT_ATOMS: atom_id res chain seq x y z
N GLY A 1 -6.45 4.14 -28.20
CA GLY A 1 -5.66 4.76 -27.16
C GLY A 1 -5.82 4.01 -25.84
N ASN A 2 -4.74 3.58 -25.22
CA ASN A 2 -4.69 2.75 -24.04
C ASN A 2 -5.22 3.49 -22.81
N SER A 3 -6.53 3.46 -22.58
CA SER A 3 -7.17 4.03 -21.38
C SER A 3 -6.74 3.36 -20.07
N TRP A 4 -6.18 2.17 -20.14
CA TRP A 4 -5.73 1.35 -19.01
C TRP A 4 -4.52 1.91 -18.25
N LYS A 5 -3.81 2.89 -18.83
CA LYS A 5 -2.59 3.48 -18.23
C LYS A 5 -2.84 4.71 -17.36
N ASN A 6 -4.09 5.15 -17.22
CA ASN A 6 -4.44 6.38 -16.51
C ASN A 6 -5.17 6.12 -15.19
N GLY A 7 -4.79 5.07 -14.50
CA GLY A 7 -5.27 4.81 -13.14
C GLY A 7 -4.79 5.88 -12.15
N GLY A 8 -5.38 5.87 -10.99
CA GLY A 8 -5.02 6.77 -9.89
C GLY A 8 -5.88 6.50 -8.67
N VAL A 9 -5.59 7.21 -7.62
CA VAL A 9 -6.32 7.13 -6.35
C VAL A 9 -6.68 8.53 -5.91
N GLY A 10 -7.94 8.73 -5.52
CA GLY A 10 -8.42 9.94 -4.88
C GLY A 10 -8.59 9.75 -3.38
N SER A 11 -8.44 10.82 -2.64
CA SER A 11 -8.78 10.93 -1.23
C SER A 11 -9.94 11.90 -1.07
N ILE A 12 -10.96 11.48 -0.35
CA ILE A 12 -12.11 12.31 0.01
C ILE A 12 -12.06 12.56 1.51
N GLU A 13 -12.15 13.81 1.88
CA GLU A 13 -12.17 14.25 3.27
C GLU A 13 -13.59 14.62 3.69
N PHE A 14 -13.97 14.16 4.89
CA PHE A 14 -15.27 14.43 5.48
C PHE A 14 -15.11 15.19 6.80
N ASP A 15 -16.05 16.08 7.11
CA ASP A 15 -16.16 16.66 8.45
C ASP A 15 -16.79 15.68 9.46
N SER A 16 -16.90 16.08 10.71
CA SER A 16 -17.48 15.26 11.78
C SER A 16 -18.99 14.97 11.59
N LYS A 17 -19.65 15.65 10.68
CA LYS A 17 -21.07 15.48 10.33
C LYS A 17 -21.27 14.62 9.07
N GLY A 18 -20.17 14.19 8.43
CA GLY A 18 -20.21 13.40 7.21
C GLY A 18 -20.31 14.22 5.92
N ASN A 19 -20.16 15.54 5.97
CA ASN A 19 -20.13 16.38 4.77
C ASN A 19 -18.75 16.29 4.11
N ILE A 20 -18.74 16.22 2.78
CA ILE A 20 -17.49 16.27 2.01
C ILE A 20 -16.91 17.68 2.08
N ILE A 21 -15.68 17.80 2.58
CA ILE A 21 -14.97 19.09 2.70
C ILE A 21 -13.73 19.16 1.82
N GLY A 22 -13.33 18.08 1.19
CA GLY A 22 -12.18 18.09 0.29
C GLY A 22 -12.09 16.85 -0.58
N TYR A 23 -11.40 17.03 -1.71
CA TYR A 23 -10.99 15.97 -2.62
C TYR A 23 -9.58 16.23 -3.10
N LYS A 24 -8.75 15.20 -3.13
CA LYS A 24 -7.37 15.26 -3.64
C LYS A 24 -7.06 14.04 -4.48
N LYS A 25 -6.38 14.21 -5.60
CA LYS A 25 -5.75 13.11 -6.31
C LYS A 25 -4.40 12.81 -5.62
N ILE A 26 -4.27 11.63 -5.04
CA ILE A 26 -3.10 11.22 -4.22
C ILE A 26 -2.19 10.23 -4.93
N ALA A 27 -2.65 9.62 -6.01
CA ALA A 27 -1.82 8.79 -6.89
C ALA A 27 -2.21 9.00 -8.35
N SER A 28 -1.26 8.82 -9.25
CA SER A 28 -1.44 8.93 -10.69
C SER A 28 -0.50 7.97 -11.42
N LYS A 29 -0.74 7.79 -12.73
CA LYS A 29 0.07 6.92 -13.60
C LYS A 29 0.12 5.45 -13.14
N THR A 30 -0.87 5.03 -12.40
CA THR A 30 -1.10 3.62 -12.04
C THR A 30 -2.02 2.97 -13.06
N LYS A 31 -2.21 1.66 -12.95
CA LYS A 31 -3.00 0.86 -13.90
C LYS A 31 -4.02 0.05 -13.12
N MET A 32 -5.28 0.09 -13.54
CA MET A 32 -6.33 -0.77 -12.99
C MET A 32 -6.23 -0.97 -11.47
N ASN A 33 -6.24 0.13 -10.73
CA ASN A 33 -6.25 0.03 -9.27
C ASN A 33 -7.51 -0.71 -8.81
N CYS A 34 -7.32 -1.77 -8.08
CA CYS A 34 -8.39 -2.52 -7.44
C CYS A 34 -8.41 -2.21 -5.94
N GLY A 35 -8.33 -3.21 -5.10
CA GLY A 35 -8.33 -3.03 -3.67
C GLY A 35 -7.03 -2.45 -3.11
N GLY A 36 -6.91 -2.54 -1.83
CA GLY A 36 -5.76 -2.06 -1.09
C GLY A 36 -6.02 -2.13 0.40
N GLY A 37 -5.27 -1.38 1.17
CA GLY A 37 -5.43 -1.36 2.61
C GLY A 37 -4.62 -0.26 3.29
N ARG A 38 -5.00 0.01 4.52
CA ARG A 38 -4.33 1.00 5.36
C ARG A 38 -3.09 0.39 6.02
N THR A 39 -2.00 1.14 6.09
CA THR A 39 -0.83 0.78 6.88
C THR A 39 -1.00 1.18 8.35
N PRO A 40 -0.21 0.60 9.28
CA PRO A 40 -0.27 0.99 10.69
C PRO A 40 0.04 2.46 10.94
N TRP A 41 0.77 3.13 10.06
CA TRP A 41 1.15 4.55 10.15
C TRP A 41 0.25 5.47 9.32
N GLY A 42 -0.89 4.98 8.85
CA GLY A 42 -1.92 5.82 8.24
C GLY A 42 -1.74 6.13 6.76
N SER A 43 -0.75 5.56 6.07
CA SER A 43 -0.74 5.57 4.61
C SER A 43 -1.71 4.54 4.03
N TRP A 44 -1.99 4.64 2.74
CA TRP A 44 -2.77 3.66 2.00
C TRP A 44 -1.87 2.92 1.02
N VAL A 45 -2.06 1.62 0.87
CA VAL A 45 -1.48 0.82 -0.21
C VAL A 45 -2.57 0.57 -1.24
N THR A 46 -2.32 0.94 -2.49
CA THR A 46 -3.20 0.64 -3.63
C THR A 46 -2.56 -0.43 -4.50
N CYS A 47 -3.37 -1.36 -4.96
CA CYS A 47 -2.93 -2.55 -5.69
C CYS A 47 -3.39 -2.48 -7.15
N GLU A 48 -2.51 -2.84 -8.07
CA GLU A 48 -2.81 -2.88 -9.51
C GLU A 48 -3.21 -4.31 -9.93
N GLU A 49 -4.47 -4.46 -10.36
CA GLU A 49 -5.04 -5.73 -10.84
C GLU A 49 -4.85 -5.91 -12.35
N THR A 50 -3.62 -5.95 -12.79
CA THR A 50 -3.26 -6.13 -14.20
C THR A 50 -1.93 -6.88 -14.34
N ASN A 51 -1.65 -7.42 -15.52
CA ASN A 51 -0.36 -8.06 -15.80
C ASN A 51 0.81 -7.13 -15.49
N GLY A 52 1.76 -7.61 -14.70
CA GLY A 52 2.91 -6.83 -14.26
C GLY A 52 2.56 -5.64 -13.37
N GLY A 53 1.35 -5.64 -12.81
CA GLY A 53 0.92 -4.62 -11.85
C GLY A 53 1.71 -4.69 -10.55
N GLU A 54 1.70 -3.61 -9.82
CA GLU A 54 2.46 -3.37 -8.59
C GLU A 54 1.56 -2.84 -7.48
N CYS A 55 2.13 -2.74 -6.29
CA CYS A 55 1.45 -2.06 -5.18
C CYS A 55 2.19 -0.76 -4.87
N HIS A 56 1.44 0.32 -4.73
CA HIS A 56 1.97 1.65 -4.45
C HIS A 56 1.47 2.13 -3.09
N GLN A 57 2.36 2.72 -2.33
CA GLN A 57 2.03 3.37 -1.07
C GLN A 57 1.78 4.86 -1.32
N VAL A 58 0.69 5.36 -0.81
CA VAL A 58 0.23 6.74 -1.02
C VAL A 58 -0.14 7.41 0.29
N ASP A 59 0.02 8.71 0.33
CA ASP A 59 -0.34 9.55 1.47
C ASP A 59 -1.76 10.09 1.28
N PRO A 60 -2.73 9.70 2.13
CA PRO A 60 -4.10 10.22 2.03
C PRO A 60 -4.21 11.73 2.15
N SER A 61 -3.26 12.40 2.83
CA SER A 61 -3.23 13.86 2.91
C SER A 61 -2.73 14.53 1.63
N GLY A 62 -2.07 13.77 0.74
CA GLY A 62 -1.48 14.30 -0.48
C GLY A 62 -0.15 15.06 -0.28
N ASN A 63 0.39 15.09 0.94
CA ASN A 63 1.61 15.84 1.24
C ASN A 63 2.90 15.11 0.84
N LYS A 64 2.83 13.80 0.63
CA LYS A 64 3.97 12.98 0.22
C LYS A 64 3.71 12.33 -1.14
N SER A 65 4.75 12.23 -1.93
CA SER A 65 4.70 11.54 -3.23
C SER A 65 4.42 10.05 -3.05
N GLN A 66 3.67 9.48 -4.00
CA GLN A 66 3.47 8.04 -4.07
C GLN A 66 4.80 7.29 -4.16
N ARG A 67 4.86 6.13 -3.55
CA ARG A 67 6.02 5.25 -3.53
C ARG A 67 5.67 3.87 -4.07
N ARG A 68 6.51 3.34 -4.93
CA ARG A 68 6.47 1.93 -5.28
C ARG A 68 6.90 1.11 -4.08
N THR A 69 6.22 -0.02 -3.83
CA THR A 69 6.57 -0.92 -2.73
C THR A 69 7.32 -2.15 -3.23
N ALA A 70 7.92 -2.90 -2.31
CA ALA A 70 8.49 -4.23 -2.59
C ALA A 70 7.49 -5.38 -2.35
N LEU A 71 6.19 -5.09 -2.25
CA LEU A 71 5.15 -6.10 -2.01
C LEU A 71 4.98 -7.08 -3.17
N GLY A 72 5.25 -6.67 -4.39
CA GLY A 72 5.23 -7.55 -5.55
C GLY A 72 5.23 -6.80 -6.88
N SER A 73 5.49 -7.55 -7.96
CA SER A 73 5.53 -7.05 -9.33
C SER A 73 4.94 -8.03 -10.37
N TYR A 74 4.22 -9.05 -9.89
CA TYR A 74 3.63 -10.06 -10.78
C TYR A 74 2.23 -9.71 -11.28
N GLY A 75 1.63 -8.68 -10.73
CA GLY A 75 0.31 -8.22 -11.12
C GLY A 75 -0.86 -8.95 -10.48
N HIS A 76 -2.06 -8.54 -10.89
CA HIS A 76 -3.34 -9.04 -10.39
C HIS A 76 -3.51 -8.89 -8.86
N TYR A 77 -2.92 -7.86 -8.29
CA TYR A 77 -3.05 -7.59 -6.85
C TYR A 77 -4.38 -6.94 -6.54
N GLU A 78 -5.08 -7.49 -5.54
CA GLU A 78 -6.40 -7.01 -5.13
C GLU A 78 -6.41 -6.33 -3.77
N SER A 79 -5.73 -6.88 -2.78
CA SER A 79 -5.91 -6.43 -1.40
C SER A 79 -4.59 -6.40 -0.65
N PHE A 80 -4.58 -5.59 0.41
CA PHE A 80 -3.45 -5.44 1.33
C PHE A 80 -3.94 -5.52 2.77
N ALA A 81 -3.18 -6.21 3.61
CA ALA A 81 -3.39 -6.26 5.05
C ALA A 81 -2.05 -6.30 5.80
N PHE A 82 -2.10 -6.10 7.11
CA PHE A 82 -0.91 -6.21 7.96
C PHE A 82 -1.22 -6.85 9.30
N ASP A 83 -0.20 -7.45 9.91
CA ASP A 83 -0.22 -7.92 11.28
C ASP A 83 1.06 -7.43 12.00
N VAL A 84 0.86 -6.71 13.09
CA VAL A 84 1.92 -6.16 13.94
C VAL A 84 1.96 -6.79 15.34
N ARG A 85 1.14 -7.82 15.55
CA ARG A 85 0.97 -8.49 16.87
C ARG A 85 1.90 -9.67 17.09
N ALA A 86 2.74 -10.00 16.10
CA ALA A 86 3.63 -11.15 16.19
C ALA A 86 4.54 -11.09 17.44
N ASP A 87 4.73 -12.20 18.10
CA ASP A 87 5.53 -12.33 19.34
C ASP A 87 6.98 -11.89 19.15
N ASP A 88 7.53 -12.11 17.95
CA ASP A 88 8.87 -11.67 17.57
C ASP A 88 8.96 -10.15 17.29
N LYS A 89 7.84 -9.43 17.41
CA LYS A 89 7.73 -7.98 17.15
C LYS A 89 8.15 -7.55 15.73
N ILE A 90 8.09 -8.47 14.79
CA ILE A 90 8.35 -8.20 13.37
C ILE A 90 7.00 -8.04 12.68
N PRO A 91 6.65 -6.86 12.14
CA PRO A 91 5.41 -6.67 11.42
C PRO A 91 5.44 -7.48 10.12
N ARG A 92 4.28 -8.00 9.73
CA ARG A 92 4.09 -8.73 8.48
C ARG A 92 3.01 -8.06 7.67
N PHE A 93 3.25 -7.99 6.38
CA PHE A 93 2.35 -7.38 5.42
C PHE A 93 1.97 -8.41 4.36
N PHE A 94 0.73 -8.35 3.91
CA PHE A 94 0.17 -9.36 3.03
C PHE A 94 -0.49 -8.69 1.83
N VAL A 95 -0.31 -9.27 0.65
CA VAL A 95 -1.09 -8.95 -0.54
C VAL A 95 -1.68 -10.21 -1.14
N THR A 96 -2.88 -10.09 -1.66
CA THR A 96 -3.57 -11.15 -2.40
C THR A 96 -3.49 -10.90 -3.89
N ARG A 97 -3.55 -11.98 -4.67
CA ARG A 97 -3.63 -11.94 -6.13
C ARG A 97 -4.92 -12.60 -6.59
N ASP A 98 -5.67 -11.93 -7.45
CA ASP A 98 -6.81 -12.50 -8.16
C ASP A 98 -6.35 -13.14 -9.46
N SER A 99 -6.05 -14.42 -9.42
CA SER A 99 -5.71 -15.24 -10.57
C SER A 99 -5.98 -16.71 -10.26
N GLU A 100 -6.13 -17.54 -11.29
CA GLU A 100 -6.35 -19.00 -11.12
C GLU A 100 -5.27 -19.68 -10.29
N ARG A 101 -4.06 -19.13 -10.29
CA ARG A 101 -2.93 -19.53 -9.43
C ARG A 101 -2.61 -18.44 -8.41
N GLY A 102 -3.65 -17.76 -7.94
CA GLY A 102 -3.53 -16.70 -6.95
C GLY A 102 -2.80 -17.18 -5.71
N SER A 103 -2.01 -16.31 -5.13
CA SER A 103 -1.24 -16.59 -3.92
C SER A 103 -1.41 -15.47 -2.92
N LEU A 104 -1.29 -15.82 -1.65
CA LEU A 104 -1.07 -14.86 -0.59
C LEU A 104 0.44 -14.64 -0.46
N THR A 105 0.88 -13.43 -0.74
CA THR A 105 2.29 -13.05 -0.55
C THR A 105 2.45 -12.39 0.81
N ARG A 106 3.41 -12.89 1.59
CA ARG A 106 3.83 -12.26 2.84
C ARG A 106 5.10 -11.46 2.61
N PHE A 107 5.09 -10.20 3.00
CA PHE A 107 6.28 -9.34 3.03
C PHE A 107 6.73 -9.15 4.47
N THR A 108 8.02 -9.37 4.72
CA THR A 108 8.66 -9.17 6.02
C THR A 108 9.78 -8.14 5.87
N PRO A 109 9.77 -7.03 6.64
CA PRO A 109 10.84 -6.04 6.57
C PRO A 109 12.19 -6.63 6.93
N ASN A 110 13.23 -6.24 6.19
CA ASN A 110 14.61 -6.54 6.55
C ASN A 110 15.13 -5.57 7.63
N LYS A 111 16.42 -5.67 7.98
CA LYS A 111 17.04 -4.80 8.99
C LYS A 111 16.77 -3.32 8.76
N LYS A 112 16.90 -2.83 7.52
CA LYS A 112 16.66 -1.43 7.15
C LYS A 112 15.19 -1.04 7.30
N GLY A 113 14.27 -1.91 6.87
CA GLY A 113 12.84 -1.75 7.09
C GLY A 113 12.50 -1.71 8.58
N MET A 114 13.04 -2.63 9.36
CA MET A 114 12.81 -2.70 10.81
C MET A 114 13.32 -1.46 11.56
N GLU A 115 14.41 -0.86 11.12
CA GLU A 115 14.90 0.41 11.71
C GLU A 115 13.89 1.54 11.55
N CYS A 116 13.20 1.62 10.42
CA CYS A 116 12.12 2.57 10.23
C CYS A 116 10.99 2.32 11.24
N PHE A 117 10.49 1.08 11.34
CA PHE A 117 9.37 0.74 12.23
C PHE A 117 9.70 0.94 13.71
N ARG A 118 10.90 0.58 14.16
CA ARG A 118 11.34 0.79 15.55
C ARG A 118 11.44 2.27 15.94
N LYS A 119 11.80 3.12 14.99
CA LYS A 119 11.90 4.57 15.19
C LYS A 119 10.56 5.29 15.03
N GLN A 120 9.51 4.56 14.66
CA GLN A 120 8.17 5.09 14.51
C GLN A 120 7.54 5.29 15.89
N LYS A 121 7.87 6.42 16.54
CA LYS A 121 7.16 6.89 17.72
C LYS A 121 6.03 7.81 17.26
N ASN A 122 4.81 7.55 17.74
CA ASN A 122 3.65 8.44 17.62
C ASN A 122 3.10 8.69 16.20
N LEU A 123 3.17 7.72 15.28
CA LEU A 123 2.57 7.84 13.92
C LEU A 123 3.10 9.00 13.05
N GLU A 124 4.08 9.76 13.52
CA GLU A 124 4.62 10.92 12.81
C GLU A 124 5.63 10.54 11.71
N ARG A 125 6.21 9.36 11.80
CA ARG A 125 7.19 8.91 10.83
C ARG A 125 6.60 7.98 9.80
N TRP A 126 6.69 8.40 8.55
CA TRP A 126 6.23 7.63 7.41
C TRP A 126 7.25 6.59 7.00
N CYS A 127 6.97 5.31 7.29
CA CYS A 127 7.79 4.19 6.84
C CYS A 127 7.35 3.74 5.44
N THR A 128 8.30 3.27 4.65
CA THR A 128 8.05 2.76 3.32
C THR A 128 8.20 1.23 3.27
N LEU A 129 7.42 0.58 2.43
CA LEU A 129 7.45 -0.87 2.22
C LEU A 129 8.42 -1.25 1.09
N GLU A 130 9.63 -0.69 1.14
CA GLU A 130 10.65 -0.88 0.10
C GLU A 130 11.73 -1.89 0.48
N HIS A 131 11.91 -2.16 1.78
CA HIS A 131 13.02 -2.95 2.30
C HIS A 131 12.54 -4.19 3.06
N GLY A 132 12.58 -5.33 2.41
CA GLY A 132 12.16 -6.60 2.99
C GLY A 132 12.23 -7.76 2.01
N THR A 133 11.80 -8.92 2.48
CA THR A 133 11.72 -10.16 1.72
C THR A 133 10.27 -10.60 1.53
N ARG A 134 10.01 -11.35 0.48
CA ARG A 134 8.70 -11.89 0.14
C ARG A 134 8.72 -13.41 0.23
N ASP A 135 7.69 -13.95 0.86
CA ASP A 135 7.40 -15.38 0.90
C ASP A 135 6.01 -15.62 0.29
N TYR A 136 5.89 -16.67 -0.45
CA TYR A 136 4.66 -17.07 -1.14
C TYR A 136 3.98 -18.22 -0.45
#